data_18638226a438a5bc5a710b01065e4d98
#
_entry.id   18638226a438a5bc5a710b01065e4d98
#
_cell.length_a   1.000
_cell.length_b   1.000
_cell.length_c   1.000
_cell.angle_alpha   90.00
_cell.angle_beta   90.00
_cell.angle_gamma   90.00
#
_symmetry.space_group_name_H-M   'P 1'
#
loop_
_entity.id
_entity.type
_entity.pdbx_description
1 polymer ?
#
loop_
_entity_poly.entity_id
_entity_poly.type
_entity_poly.pdbx_seq_one_letter_code
_entity_poly.pdbx_strand_id
1 'polypeptide(L)'
;TPSNSGKVLINDVNSNYQGDEAIYFKDIPMDLVAIPNPGYEFIGWEGISDSSHIAISFNDNSDLTALFQISNDIILPDTLFENVNLTDQSYVVLNDLVINDSVVLTISEGTLIKMPPGGNIIVNGRLLINGTEDNPVTIINNNALTNDYRWGAICFNNASDTSKINNLHLSGESRGVDPKYQYGSISGKDANLTINNTLIEDVLFPIYIEGGSID
;
A
#
# COMPACT_ATOMS: atom_id res chain seq x y z
N THR A 1 -23.70 4.26 -3.60
CA THR A 1 -22.49 3.93 -2.80
C THR A 1 -22.93 3.34 -1.48
N PRO A 2 -22.36 2.20 -1.02
CA PRO A 2 -22.68 1.65 0.30
C PRO A 2 -22.33 2.65 1.41
N SER A 3 -23.09 2.66 2.50
CA SER A 3 -22.77 3.50 3.65
C SER A 3 -21.39 3.10 4.23
N ASN A 4 -20.60 4.08 4.60
CA ASN A 4 -19.25 3.85 5.18
C ASN A 4 -18.26 3.15 4.24
N SER A 5 -18.39 3.34 2.93
CA SER A 5 -17.52 2.73 1.93
C SER A 5 -16.22 3.50 1.65
N GLY A 6 -16.14 4.75 2.06
CA GLY A 6 -14.97 5.61 1.86
C GLY A 6 -15.21 7.02 2.40
N LYS A 7 -14.23 7.87 2.19
CA LYS A 7 -14.27 9.30 2.53
C LYS A 7 -13.75 10.14 1.37
N VAL A 8 -14.09 11.42 1.37
CA VAL A 8 -13.59 12.40 0.42
C VAL A 8 -12.79 13.46 1.16
N LEU A 9 -11.60 13.78 0.68
CA LEU A 9 -10.87 14.97 1.07
C LEU A 9 -11.13 16.07 0.03
N ILE A 10 -11.34 17.29 0.51
CA ILE A 10 -11.46 18.49 -0.31
C ILE A 10 -10.39 19.45 0.17
N ASN A 11 -9.39 19.74 -0.67
CA ASN A 11 -8.21 20.54 -0.29
C ASN A 11 -7.60 20.04 1.05
N ASP A 12 -7.38 18.72 1.15
CA ASP A 12 -6.86 17.99 2.33
C ASP A 12 -7.78 18.01 3.57
N VAL A 13 -8.96 18.61 3.49
CA VAL A 13 -9.94 18.60 4.56
C VAL A 13 -10.93 17.45 4.37
N ASN A 14 -11.07 16.62 5.41
CA ASN A 14 -11.99 15.49 5.38
C ASN A 14 -13.45 15.98 5.40
N SER A 15 -14.19 15.69 4.33
CA SER A 15 -15.65 15.81 4.32
C SER A 15 -16.24 14.51 4.86
N ASN A 16 -16.63 14.53 6.13
CA ASN A 16 -17.03 13.31 6.86
C ASN A 16 -18.47 12.89 6.65
N TYR A 17 -19.28 13.64 5.89
CA TYR A 17 -20.72 13.43 5.85
C TYR A 17 -21.25 13.29 4.44
N GLN A 18 -22.08 12.29 4.26
CA GLN A 18 -22.87 12.11 3.05
C GLN A 18 -23.94 13.23 3.01
N GLY A 19 -23.87 14.07 2.00
CA GLY A 19 -24.78 15.21 1.83
C GLY A 19 -24.34 16.50 2.51
N ASP A 20 -23.03 16.65 2.80
CA ASP A 20 -22.49 17.92 3.26
C ASP A 20 -22.59 18.98 2.16
N GLU A 21 -23.07 20.15 2.54
CA GLU A 21 -23.00 21.35 1.72
C GLU A 21 -21.79 22.19 2.14
N ALA A 22 -20.96 22.56 1.16
CA ALA A 22 -19.83 23.42 1.37
C ALA A 22 -19.82 24.59 0.37
N ILE A 23 -19.33 25.74 0.79
CA ILE A 23 -19.26 26.93 -0.05
C ILE A 23 -17.81 27.14 -0.49
N TYR A 24 -17.59 27.11 -1.80
CA TYR A 24 -16.30 27.33 -2.43
C TYR A 24 -16.37 28.53 -3.39
N PHE A 25 -15.22 29.09 -3.70
CA PHE A 25 -15.12 30.18 -4.64
C PHE A 25 -15.32 29.66 -6.06
N LYS A 26 -16.13 30.37 -6.82
CA LYS A 26 -16.35 30.12 -8.24
C LYS A 26 -15.04 30.18 -9.02
N ASP A 27 -14.90 29.27 -10.00
CA ASP A 27 -13.73 29.18 -10.90
C ASP A 27 -12.38 28.90 -10.22
N ILE A 28 -12.36 28.64 -8.91
CA ILE A 28 -11.14 28.21 -8.21
C ILE A 28 -11.10 26.68 -8.21
N PRO A 29 -10.00 26.05 -8.69
CA PRO A 29 -9.85 24.61 -8.62
C PRO A 29 -9.87 24.11 -7.18
N MET A 30 -10.61 23.05 -6.95
CA MET A 30 -10.59 22.27 -5.71
C MET A 30 -9.88 20.96 -5.96
N ASP A 31 -9.04 20.59 -5.05
CA ASP A 31 -8.36 19.32 -5.04
C ASP A 31 -9.25 18.28 -4.32
N LEU A 32 -9.62 17.22 -5.01
CA LEU A 32 -10.54 16.19 -4.51
C LEU A 32 -9.84 14.84 -4.50
N VAL A 33 -9.85 14.19 -3.35
CA VAL A 33 -9.27 12.86 -3.16
C VAL A 33 -10.33 11.92 -2.56
N ALA A 34 -10.67 10.86 -3.29
CA ALA A 34 -11.54 9.80 -2.80
C ALA A 34 -10.71 8.68 -2.20
N ILE A 35 -10.96 8.37 -0.92
CA ILE A 35 -10.22 7.35 -0.16
C ILE A 35 -11.19 6.24 0.23
N PRO A 36 -11.10 5.03 -0.37
CA PRO A 36 -11.92 3.90 0.04
C PRO A 36 -11.55 3.42 1.45
N ASN A 37 -12.54 3.00 2.21
CA ASN A 37 -12.31 2.28 3.46
C ASN A 37 -11.87 0.84 3.18
N PRO A 38 -11.22 0.14 4.14
CA PRO A 38 -10.83 -1.26 3.98
C PRO A 38 -12.01 -2.14 3.53
N GLY A 39 -11.78 -2.99 2.53
CA GLY A 39 -12.82 -3.83 1.92
C GLY A 39 -13.65 -3.13 0.85
N TYR A 40 -13.31 -1.91 0.47
CA TYR A 40 -13.91 -1.19 -0.64
C TYR A 40 -12.85 -0.69 -1.61
N GLU A 41 -13.28 -0.41 -2.84
CA GLU A 41 -12.49 0.25 -3.87
C GLU A 41 -13.25 1.44 -4.46
N PHE A 42 -12.53 2.47 -4.86
CA PHE A 42 -13.10 3.60 -5.59
C PHE A 42 -13.27 3.23 -7.05
N ILE A 43 -14.43 3.54 -7.62
CA ILE A 43 -14.76 3.22 -9.02
C ILE A 43 -14.98 4.45 -9.89
N GLY A 44 -15.05 5.64 -9.32
CA GLY A 44 -15.17 6.88 -10.08
C GLY A 44 -15.90 8.00 -9.34
N TRP A 45 -15.76 9.21 -9.87
CA TRP A 45 -16.62 10.36 -9.60
C TRP A 45 -17.75 10.34 -10.62
N GLU A 46 -18.98 10.36 -10.16
CA GLU A 46 -20.18 10.21 -11.01
C GLU A 46 -20.17 11.23 -12.17
N GLY A 47 -20.07 10.72 -13.40
CA GLY A 47 -20.08 11.54 -14.61
C GLY A 47 -18.84 12.44 -14.84
N ILE A 48 -17.76 12.28 -14.05
CA ILE A 48 -16.59 13.18 -14.09
C ILE A 48 -15.29 12.43 -14.45
N SER A 49 -14.86 11.45 -13.66
CA SER A 49 -13.56 10.79 -13.80
C SER A 49 -13.51 9.47 -13.02
N ASP A 50 -12.69 8.54 -13.47
CA ASP A 50 -12.30 7.33 -12.76
C ASP A 50 -11.03 7.50 -11.91
N SER A 51 -10.33 8.64 -12.05
CA SER A 51 -9.21 8.97 -11.17
C SER A 51 -9.71 9.35 -9.79
N SER A 52 -9.18 8.71 -8.76
CA SER A 52 -9.52 8.99 -7.36
C SER A 52 -9.01 10.34 -6.86
N HIS A 53 -8.05 10.94 -7.56
CA HIS A 53 -7.55 12.29 -7.34
C HIS A 53 -7.81 13.16 -8.56
N ILE A 54 -8.57 14.24 -8.39
CA ILE A 54 -8.89 15.20 -9.43
C ILE A 54 -8.82 16.63 -8.92
N ALA A 55 -8.48 17.56 -9.80
CA ALA A 55 -8.66 18.99 -9.57
C ALA A 55 -9.81 19.49 -10.44
N ILE A 56 -10.83 20.09 -9.86
CA ILE A 56 -12.03 20.51 -10.55
C ILE A 56 -12.51 21.91 -10.08
N SER A 57 -13.03 22.70 -11.01
CA SER A 57 -13.65 24.00 -10.71
C SER A 57 -15.12 23.95 -11.07
N PHE A 58 -15.96 24.58 -10.28
CA PHE A 58 -17.40 24.72 -10.54
C PHE A 58 -17.77 26.18 -10.78
N ASN A 59 -18.66 26.38 -11.75
CA ASN A 59 -19.20 27.70 -12.08
C ASN A 59 -20.58 27.95 -11.46
N ASP A 60 -21.26 26.90 -11.05
CA ASP A 60 -22.57 26.92 -10.44
C ASP A 60 -22.63 25.84 -9.34
N ASN A 61 -23.72 25.82 -8.58
CA ASN A 61 -23.99 24.77 -7.61
C ASN A 61 -23.98 23.40 -8.33
N SER A 62 -23.23 22.47 -7.78
CA SER A 62 -23.06 21.15 -8.37
C SER A 62 -23.02 20.09 -7.27
N ASP A 63 -23.61 18.94 -7.55
CA ASP A 63 -23.49 17.77 -6.71
C ASP A 63 -22.27 16.97 -7.15
N LEU A 64 -21.53 16.46 -6.18
CA LEU A 64 -20.36 15.64 -6.41
C LEU A 64 -20.52 14.31 -5.68
N THR A 65 -20.45 13.21 -6.42
CA THR A 65 -20.61 11.88 -5.84
C THR A 65 -19.38 11.03 -6.12
N ALA A 66 -18.70 10.60 -5.06
CA ALA A 66 -17.69 9.57 -5.14
C ALA A 66 -18.37 8.18 -5.08
N LEU A 67 -18.05 7.34 -6.04
CA LEU A 67 -18.61 5.99 -6.16
C LEU A 67 -17.61 4.97 -5.63
N PHE A 68 -18.08 4.12 -4.71
CA PHE A 68 -17.31 3.02 -4.15
C PHE A 68 -18.10 1.71 -4.28
N GLN A 69 -17.38 0.61 -4.44
CA GLN A 69 -17.95 -0.73 -4.41
C GLN A 69 -17.16 -1.63 -3.43
N ILE A 70 -17.70 -2.80 -3.12
CA ILE A 70 -16.99 -3.81 -2.33
C ILE A 70 -15.79 -4.28 -3.15
N SER A 71 -14.60 -4.23 -2.52
CA SER A 71 -13.37 -4.79 -3.09
C SER A 71 -13.38 -6.31 -2.97
N ASN A 72 -12.77 -6.97 -3.95
CA ASN A 72 -12.48 -8.41 -3.89
C ASN A 72 -11.16 -8.72 -3.18
N ASP A 73 -10.52 -7.71 -2.57
CA ASP A 73 -9.25 -7.90 -1.85
C ASP A 73 -9.41 -8.86 -0.67
N ILE A 74 -8.45 -9.77 -0.52
CA ILE A 74 -8.38 -10.67 0.63
C ILE A 74 -7.66 -9.94 1.76
N ILE A 75 -8.33 -9.80 2.90
CA ILE A 75 -7.71 -9.16 4.08
C ILE A 75 -6.73 -10.14 4.72
N LEU A 76 -5.46 -9.74 4.81
CA LEU A 76 -4.45 -10.50 5.54
C LEU A 76 -4.54 -10.22 7.05
N PRO A 77 -4.28 -11.24 7.89
CA PRO A 77 -4.16 -11.03 9.33
C PRO A 77 -2.89 -10.22 9.64
N ASP A 78 -2.91 -9.44 10.72
CA ASP A 78 -1.78 -8.61 11.14
C ASP A 78 -0.53 -9.45 11.50
N THR A 79 -0.71 -10.72 11.90
CA THR A 79 0.40 -11.62 12.24
C THR A 79 0.16 -13.01 11.69
N LEU A 80 1.20 -13.57 11.05
CA LEU A 80 1.23 -14.94 10.55
C LEU A 80 1.89 -15.84 11.57
N PHE A 81 1.17 -16.87 12.03
CA PHE A 81 1.64 -17.88 12.99
C PHE A 81 1.92 -19.25 12.34
N GLU A 82 1.61 -19.38 11.07
CA GLU A 82 1.85 -20.59 10.26
C GLU A 82 2.31 -20.19 8.85
N ASN A 83 2.87 -21.14 8.12
CA ASN A 83 3.29 -20.89 6.75
C ASN A 83 2.12 -20.53 5.85
N VAL A 84 2.28 -19.45 5.08
CA VAL A 84 1.24 -18.93 4.18
C VAL A 84 1.77 -18.85 2.76
N ASN A 85 0.95 -19.24 1.80
CA ASN A 85 1.20 -19.04 0.38
C ASN A 85 0.15 -18.09 -0.18
N LEU A 86 0.59 -16.92 -0.65
CA LEU A 86 -0.24 -15.99 -1.41
C LEU A 86 -0.10 -16.32 -2.90
N THR A 87 -1.24 -16.35 -3.58
CA THR A 87 -1.34 -16.67 -5.00
C THR A 87 -1.78 -15.45 -5.81
N ASP A 88 -1.84 -15.55 -7.11
CA ASP A 88 -2.27 -14.53 -8.08
C ASP A 88 -3.65 -13.92 -7.73
N GLN A 89 -3.69 -13.09 -6.71
CA GLN A 89 -4.86 -12.37 -6.21
C GLN A 89 -4.43 -11.03 -5.59
N SER A 90 -5.42 -10.20 -5.26
CA SER A 90 -5.20 -8.94 -4.55
C SER A 90 -5.46 -9.13 -3.05
N TYR A 91 -4.50 -8.69 -2.26
CA TYR A 91 -4.51 -8.75 -0.81
C TYR A 91 -4.39 -7.34 -0.22
N VAL A 92 -5.04 -7.12 0.90
CA VAL A 92 -4.92 -5.86 1.66
C VAL A 92 -4.45 -6.12 3.08
N VAL A 93 -3.48 -5.33 3.50
CA VAL A 93 -2.99 -5.27 4.88
C VAL A 93 -3.64 -4.07 5.57
N LEU A 94 -4.09 -4.22 6.81
CA LEU A 94 -4.78 -3.16 7.53
C LEU A 94 -3.88 -2.40 8.52
N ASN A 95 -2.83 -3.06 9.01
CA ASN A 95 -1.85 -2.53 9.96
C ASN A 95 -0.44 -2.95 9.51
N ASP A 96 0.43 -3.40 10.42
CA ASP A 96 1.65 -4.12 10.05
C ASP A 96 1.31 -5.56 9.68
N LEU A 97 2.06 -6.16 8.77
CA LEU A 97 2.05 -7.60 8.51
C LEU A 97 3.29 -8.23 9.14
N VAL A 98 3.11 -8.95 10.22
CA VAL A 98 4.22 -9.60 10.95
C VAL A 98 4.33 -11.07 10.53
N ILE A 99 5.47 -11.45 9.95
CA ILE A 99 5.85 -12.84 9.70
C ILE A 99 6.61 -13.31 10.93
N ASN A 100 5.97 -14.16 11.73
CA ASN A 100 6.52 -14.60 13.00
C ASN A 100 7.75 -15.50 12.83
N ASP A 101 8.49 -15.70 13.92
CA ASP A 101 9.66 -16.59 13.94
C ASP A 101 9.31 -18.00 13.44
N SER A 102 10.18 -18.60 12.64
CA SER A 102 9.98 -19.92 12.03
C SER A 102 8.81 -20.02 11.01
N VAL A 103 8.15 -18.92 10.70
CA VAL A 103 7.08 -18.86 9.68
C VAL A 103 7.67 -18.46 8.34
N VAL A 104 7.18 -19.10 7.28
CA VAL A 104 7.50 -18.76 5.89
C VAL A 104 6.29 -18.15 5.21
N LEU A 105 6.43 -16.91 4.75
CA LEU A 105 5.49 -16.31 3.80
C LEU A 105 6.05 -16.49 2.40
N THR A 106 5.30 -17.19 1.55
CA THR A 106 5.59 -17.32 0.12
C THR A 106 4.59 -16.49 -0.67
N ILE A 107 5.09 -15.65 -1.56
CA ILE A 107 4.27 -14.80 -2.43
C ILE A 107 4.57 -15.21 -3.87
N SER A 108 3.55 -15.74 -4.55
CA SER A 108 3.66 -16.22 -5.93
C SER A 108 3.51 -15.08 -6.94
N GLU A 109 3.88 -15.36 -8.19
CA GLU A 109 3.73 -14.44 -9.31
C GLU A 109 2.30 -13.87 -9.42
N GLY A 110 2.17 -12.64 -9.93
CA GLY A 110 0.88 -11.96 -10.12
C GLY A 110 0.20 -11.44 -8.86
N THR A 111 0.73 -11.77 -7.68
CA THR A 111 0.15 -11.31 -6.42
C THR A 111 0.30 -9.81 -6.27
N LEU A 112 -0.82 -9.13 -5.93
CA LEU A 112 -0.85 -7.72 -5.54
C LEU A 112 -1.07 -7.60 -4.04
N ILE A 113 -0.18 -6.87 -3.34
CA ILE A 113 -0.36 -6.52 -1.92
C ILE A 113 -0.51 -5.01 -1.79
N LYS A 114 -1.59 -4.61 -1.15
CA LYS A 114 -1.90 -3.21 -0.85
C LYS A 114 -1.62 -2.92 0.62
N MET A 115 -0.69 -2.00 0.87
CA MET A 115 -0.21 -1.65 2.21
C MET A 115 -0.90 -0.38 2.74
N PRO A 116 -1.23 -0.34 4.04
CA PRO A 116 -1.83 0.84 4.66
C PRO A 116 -0.77 1.94 4.87
N PRO A 117 -1.19 3.20 5.06
CA PRO A 117 -0.29 4.29 5.42
C PRO A 117 0.53 3.95 6.67
N GLY A 118 1.86 4.04 6.58
CA GLY A 118 2.81 3.77 7.66
C GLY A 118 2.97 2.30 8.06
N GLY A 119 2.16 1.38 7.51
CA GLY A 119 2.26 -0.05 7.82
C GLY A 119 3.53 -0.69 7.25
N ASN A 120 4.03 -1.73 7.90
CA ASN A 120 5.25 -2.44 7.52
C ASN A 120 4.98 -3.92 7.25
N ILE A 121 5.86 -4.54 6.48
CA ILE A 121 6.01 -6.01 6.44
C ILE A 121 7.20 -6.35 7.33
N ILE A 122 6.95 -6.88 8.52
CA ILE A 122 7.99 -7.21 9.52
C ILE A 122 8.32 -8.70 9.42
N VAL A 123 9.53 -9.01 9.01
CA VAL A 123 9.99 -10.39 8.77
C VAL A 123 10.89 -10.83 9.93
N ASN A 124 10.34 -11.55 10.90
CA ASN A 124 11.13 -12.25 11.91
C ASN A 124 11.45 -13.70 11.46
N GLY A 125 10.62 -14.27 10.60
CA GLY A 125 10.80 -15.57 9.98
C GLY A 125 11.45 -15.47 8.60
N ARG A 126 10.77 -15.96 7.55
CA ARG A 126 11.30 -16.00 6.18
C ARG A 126 10.29 -15.47 5.17
N LEU A 127 10.78 -14.66 4.23
CA LEU A 127 9.99 -14.15 3.10
C LEU A 127 10.55 -14.70 1.78
N LEU A 128 9.67 -15.30 0.98
CA LEU A 128 9.95 -15.80 -0.35
C LEU A 128 9.03 -15.11 -1.36
N ILE A 129 9.58 -14.21 -2.17
CA ILE A 129 8.86 -13.57 -3.27
C ILE A 129 9.30 -14.23 -4.57
N ASN A 130 8.37 -14.84 -5.27
CA ASN A 130 8.58 -15.65 -6.46
C ASN A 130 7.76 -15.10 -7.64
N GLY A 131 7.96 -13.83 -7.98
CA GLY A 131 7.45 -13.27 -9.23
C GLY A 131 8.20 -13.81 -10.45
N THR A 132 7.66 -13.52 -11.63
CA THR A 132 8.31 -13.74 -12.93
C THR A 132 8.43 -12.41 -13.66
N GLU A 133 9.22 -12.36 -14.75
CA GLU A 133 9.38 -11.15 -15.55
C GLU A 133 8.06 -10.70 -16.16
N ASP A 134 7.26 -11.65 -16.65
CA ASP A 134 5.96 -11.38 -17.27
C ASP A 134 4.86 -11.11 -16.22
N ASN A 135 5.00 -11.60 -14.99
CA ASN A 135 4.00 -11.50 -13.94
C ASN A 135 4.66 -11.27 -12.57
N PRO A 136 5.20 -10.07 -12.32
CA PRO A 136 5.88 -9.78 -11.06
C PRO A 136 4.92 -9.79 -9.87
N VAL A 137 5.45 -9.96 -8.69
CA VAL A 137 4.74 -9.61 -7.46
C VAL A 137 4.74 -8.09 -7.32
N THR A 138 3.61 -7.51 -6.96
CA THR A 138 3.48 -6.05 -6.79
C THR A 138 3.08 -5.71 -5.36
N ILE A 139 3.82 -4.80 -4.73
CA ILE A 139 3.50 -4.27 -3.40
C ILE A 139 3.43 -2.74 -3.50
N ILE A 140 2.27 -2.17 -3.19
CA ILE A 140 1.98 -0.74 -3.37
C ILE A 140 1.20 -0.18 -2.18
N ASN A 141 1.01 1.13 -2.17
CA ASN A 141 0.05 1.77 -1.26
C ASN A 141 -1.37 1.26 -1.50
N ASN A 142 -2.12 1.05 -0.45
CA ASN A 142 -3.57 0.81 -0.55
C ASN A 142 -4.32 2.03 -1.12
N ASN A 143 -3.72 3.21 -1.03
CA ASN A 143 -4.24 4.46 -1.59
C ASN A 143 -3.11 5.19 -2.32
N ALA A 144 -2.99 4.98 -3.63
CA ALA A 144 -1.96 5.57 -4.48
C ALA A 144 -2.07 7.11 -4.67
N LEU A 145 -2.72 7.86 -3.76
CA LEU A 145 -3.33 9.14 -4.12
C LEU A 145 -2.65 10.38 -3.58
N THR A 146 -1.79 10.28 -2.58
CA THR A 146 -1.00 11.42 -2.11
C THR A 146 0.33 10.94 -1.55
N ASN A 147 1.37 11.77 -1.65
CA ASN A 147 2.69 11.52 -1.05
C ASN A 147 2.63 11.36 0.49
N ASP A 148 1.54 11.79 1.12
CA ASP A 148 1.35 11.73 2.58
C ASP A 148 0.82 10.38 3.07
N TYR A 149 0.47 9.46 2.15
CA TYR A 149 -0.09 8.14 2.46
C TYR A 149 0.85 6.99 2.11
N ARG A 150 2.15 7.23 2.20
CA ARG A 150 3.15 6.18 1.97
C ARG A 150 3.08 5.12 3.06
N TRP A 151 3.26 3.87 2.68
CA TRP A 151 3.45 2.79 3.63
C TRP A 151 4.89 2.78 4.15
N GLY A 152 5.23 1.89 5.08
CA GLY A 152 6.52 1.84 5.73
C GLY A 152 7.61 1.17 4.88
N ALA A 153 7.94 -0.08 5.21
CA ALA A 153 9.01 -0.83 4.56
C ALA A 153 8.83 -2.35 4.71
N ILE A 154 9.58 -3.13 3.94
CA ILE A 154 9.85 -4.54 4.25
C ILE A 154 11.04 -4.60 5.20
N CYS A 155 10.80 -5.02 6.43
CA CYS A 155 11.79 -4.98 7.51
C CYS A 155 12.19 -6.37 7.96
N PHE A 156 13.42 -6.77 7.69
CA PHE A 156 13.99 -8.03 8.15
C PHE A 156 14.66 -7.82 9.51
N ASN A 157 14.16 -8.50 10.53
CA ASN A 157 14.62 -8.33 11.90
C ASN A 157 15.22 -9.64 12.44
N ASN A 158 16.56 -9.77 12.41
CA ASN A 158 17.30 -10.95 12.84
C ASN A 158 16.81 -12.26 12.18
N ALA A 159 16.36 -12.19 10.93
CA ALA A 159 15.86 -13.35 10.19
C ALA A 159 17.03 -14.30 9.90
N SER A 160 17.06 -15.44 10.60
CA SER A 160 18.16 -16.41 10.52
C SER A 160 18.27 -17.11 9.17
N ASP A 161 17.14 -17.30 8.50
CA ASP A 161 17.05 -17.96 7.22
C ASP A 161 17.15 -16.97 6.05
N THR A 162 17.84 -17.36 4.98
CA THR A 162 17.95 -16.54 3.78
C THR A 162 16.56 -16.32 3.15
N SER A 163 16.11 -15.09 3.13
CA SER A 163 14.94 -14.67 2.38
C SER A 163 15.29 -14.37 0.92
N LYS A 164 14.34 -14.59 0.01
CA LYS A 164 14.56 -14.43 -1.42
C LYS A 164 13.49 -13.53 -2.02
N ILE A 165 13.92 -12.57 -2.79
CA ILE A 165 13.06 -11.63 -3.51
C ILE A 165 13.41 -11.71 -4.99
N ASN A 166 12.49 -12.24 -5.79
CA ASN A 166 12.66 -12.36 -7.23
C ASN A 166 11.48 -11.71 -7.96
N ASN A 167 11.77 -10.83 -8.92
CA ASN A 167 10.80 -10.13 -9.74
C ASN A 167 9.69 -9.47 -8.89
N LEU A 168 10.11 -8.56 -8.02
CA LEU A 168 9.24 -7.71 -7.21
C LEU A 168 9.15 -6.33 -7.85
N HIS A 169 7.95 -5.78 -7.94
CA HIS A 169 7.69 -4.36 -8.16
C HIS A 169 7.23 -3.74 -6.84
N LEU A 170 8.03 -2.86 -6.27
CA LEU A 170 7.82 -2.21 -4.99
C LEU A 170 7.73 -0.71 -5.18
N SER A 171 6.63 -0.09 -4.74
CA SER A 171 6.50 1.36 -4.86
C SER A 171 5.68 2.00 -3.73
N GLY A 172 5.87 3.31 -3.56
CA GLY A 172 5.08 4.14 -2.65
C GLY A 172 5.42 3.99 -1.17
N GLU A 173 6.50 3.32 -0.81
CA GLU A 173 6.98 3.25 0.56
C GLU A 173 7.83 4.48 0.93
N SER A 174 7.94 4.72 2.20
CA SER A 174 8.77 5.78 2.75
C SER A 174 9.80 5.23 3.71
N ARG A 175 10.84 6.03 3.97
CA ARG A 175 11.72 5.80 5.11
C ARG A 175 10.96 5.79 6.44
N GLY A 176 9.70 6.29 6.45
CA GLY A 176 8.78 6.32 7.57
C GLY A 176 9.28 7.09 8.78
N VAL A 177 8.46 7.05 9.82
CA VAL A 177 8.73 7.72 11.12
C VAL A 177 9.36 6.78 12.14
N ASP A 178 9.41 5.47 11.88
CA ASP A 178 10.01 4.50 12.79
C ASP A 178 11.45 4.17 12.36
N PRO A 179 12.46 4.79 12.99
CA PRO A 179 13.87 4.54 12.66
C PRO A 179 14.33 3.12 12.98
N LYS A 180 13.53 2.33 13.69
CA LYS A 180 13.88 0.93 14.01
C LYS A 180 13.70 0.01 12.79
N TYR A 181 12.74 0.32 11.93
CA TYR A 181 12.34 -0.57 10.83
C TYR A 181 12.46 0.05 9.45
N GLN A 182 12.53 1.36 9.35
CA GLN A 182 12.31 2.08 8.10
C GLN A 182 13.52 2.89 7.65
N TYR A 183 14.71 2.29 7.62
CA TYR A 183 15.90 2.94 7.05
C TYR A 183 15.98 2.86 5.53
N GLY A 184 15.25 1.96 4.92
CA GLY A 184 15.14 1.76 3.48
C GLY A 184 13.83 1.03 3.19
N SER A 185 13.41 1.03 1.93
CA SER A 185 12.21 0.33 1.47
C SER A 185 12.29 -1.18 1.71
N ILE A 186 13.49 -1.73 1.53
CA ILE A 186 13.90 -3.04 2.06
C ILE A 186 14.96 -2.76 3.12
N SER A 187 14.63 -3.00 4.36
CA SER A 187 15.48 -2.72 5.51
C SER A 187 15.80 -4.01 6.26
N GLY A 188 17.05 -4.21 6.64
CA GLY A 188 17.45 -5.43 7.33
C GLY A 188 18.52 -5.18 8.37
N LYS A 189 18.39 -5.91 9.49
CA LYS A 189 19.41 -6.01 10.53
C LYS A 189 19.75 -7.46 10.75
N ASP A 190 21.06 -7.80 10.60
CA ASP A 190 21.56 -9.17 10.71
C ASP A 190 20.76 -10.17 9.85
N ALA A 191 20.40 -9.76 8.62
CA ALA A 191 19.57 -10.52 7.71
C ALA A 191 20.36 -11.00 6.48
N ASN A 192 20.01 -12.18 5.98
CA ASN A 192 20.56 -12.73 4.76
C ASN A 192 19.50 -12.70 3.65
N LEU A 193 19.78 -11.93 2.60
CA LEU A 193 18.87 -11.68 1.50
C LEU A 193 19.47 -12.04 0.15
N THR A 194 18.65 -12.56 -0.75
CA THR A 194 18.94 -12.62 -2.17
C THR A 194 17.88 -11.79 -2.90
N ILE A 195 18.29 -10.80 -3.68
CA ILE A 195 17.37 -9.90 -4.39
C ILE A 195 17.73 -9.91 -5.87
N ASN A 196 16.78 -10.34 -6.71
CA ASN A 196 16.97 -10.41 -8.15
C ASN A 196 15.80 -9.74 -8.88
N ASN A 197 16.10 -9.07 -9.99
CA ASN A 197 15.12 -8.52 -10.94
C ASN A 197 14.01 -7.72 -10.24
N THR A 198 14.39 -6.87 -9.28
CA THR A 198 13.46 -6.11 -8.44
C THR A 198 13.46 -4.65 -8.87
N LEU A 199 12.28 -4.12 -9.17
CA LEU A 199 12.05 -2.70 -9.41
C LEU A 199 11.59 -2.05 -8.11
N ILE A 200 12.33 -1.04 -7.66
CA ILE A 200 11.99 -0.22 -6.49
C ILE A 200 11.90 1.23 -6.98
N GLU A 201 10.73 1.82 -6.92
CA GLU A 201 10.50 3.16 -7.43
C GLU A 201 9.66 4.03 -6.49
N ASP A 202 9.72 5.34 -6.67
CA ASP A 202 9.03 6.32 -5.84
C ASP A 202 9.39 6.21 -4.34
N VAL A 203 10.70 6.08 -4.05
CA VAL A 203 11.23 5.86 -2.69
C VAL A 203 12.38 6.82 -2.40
N LEU A 204 12.68 7.05 -1.11
CA LEU A 204 13.84 7.85 -0.70
C LEU A 204 15.12 7.01 -0.64
N PHE A 205 15.04 5.83 -0.03
CA PHE A 205 16.17 4.92 0.13
C PHE A 205 15.71 3.50 -0.24
N PRO A 206 16.20 2.92 -1.33
CA PRO A 206 15.69 1.63 -1.78
C PRO A 206 16.07 0.48 -0.85
N ILE A 207 17.32 0.38 -0.43
CA ILE A 207 17.80 -0.75 0.38
C ILE A 207 18.74 -0.26 1.48
N TYR A 208 18.54 -0.77 2.69
CA TYR A 208 19.45 -0.59 3.83
C TYR A 208 19.61 -1.88 4.60
N ILE A 209 20.84 -2.39 4.66
CA ILE A 209 21.18 -3.62 5.41
C ILE A 209 22.30 -3.32 6.38
N GLU A 210 22.08 -3.63 7.65
CA GLU A 210 23.07 -3.54 8.73
C GLU A 210 23.38 -4.95 9.25
N GLY A 211 24.58 -5.46 8.96
CA GLY A 211 24.93 -6.85 9.23
C GLY A 211 24.27 -7.86 8.27
N GLY A 212 24.66 -9.12 8.34
CA GLY A 212 24.18 -10.15 7.42
C GLY A 212 24.81 -10.07 6.02
N SER A 213 24.08 -10.50 5.00
CA SER A 213 24.53 -10.48 3.59
C SER A 213 23.40 -10.14 2.64
N ILE A 214 23.77 -9.59 1.49
CA ILE A 214 22.87 -9.38 0.34
C ILE A 214 23.59 -9.85 -0.92
N ASP A 215 22.93 -10.69 -1.73
CA ASP A 215 23.38 -11.21 -3.02
C ASP A 215 22.38 -10.80 -4.13
#